data_bf73491ad4211f2fae01a37f6590ac2c
#
_entry.id   bf73491ad4211f2fae01a37f6590ac2c
#
_cell.length_a   1.000
_cell.length_b   1.000
_cell.length_c   1.000
_cell.angle_alpha   90.00
_cell.angle_beta   90.00
_cell.angle_gamma   90.00
#
_symmetry.space_group_name_H-M   'P 1'
#
loop_
_entity.id
_entity.type
_entity.pdbx_description
1 polymer ?
#
loop_
_entity_poly.entity_id
_entity_poly.type
_entity_poly.pdbx_seq_one_letter_code
_entity_poly.pdbx_strand_id
1 'polypeptide(L)'
;MADIIKDLEWRYAVKKFDSSKVIEDSKLERIKKAFNLTATSYGLQPIKMVILKNKELQEQLVEFSFGQQQVAQASHLLIFCIEKNIDAEYISGYFNKVKKVRGTSDSVLEPFKDALVSEFSKMDANEIQQWATNQAYLAMGNLLTICATEQLDACPMEGFLPDRYDELLNLNSKGLRSVLVLPIGYRAEDDMFSGLKKVRRDMENSIIYIS
;
A
#
# COMPACT_ATOMS: atom_id res chain seq x y z
N MET A 1 19.26 17.45 -8.01
CA MET A 1 18.70 16.21 -7.44
C MET A 1 17.56 16.60 -6.51
N ALA A 2 16.43 15.92 -6.60
CA ALA A 2 15.34 16.12 -5.61
C ALA A 2 15.89 15.75 -4.22
N ASP A 3 15.62 16.58 -3.22
CA ASP A 3 16.02 16.33 -1.84
C ASP A 3 14.89 15.57 -1.14
N ILE A 4 15.03 14.25 -1.06
CA ILE A 4 14.03 13.37 -0.48
C ILE A 4 13.68 13.74 0.98
N ILE A 5 14.62 14.33 1.72
CA ILE A 5 14.36 14.73 3.11
C ILE A 5 13.41 15.92 3.12
N LYS A 6 13.60 16.90 2.23
CA LYS A 6 12.65 18.03 2.08
C LYS A 6 11.27 17.55 1.64
N ASP A 7 11.20 16.56 0.74
CA ASP A 7 9.92 15.99 0.32
C ASP A 7 9.21 15.29 1.51
N LEU A 8 9.95 14.56 2.34
CA LEU A 8 9.42 13.95 3.56
C LEU A 8 9.02 14.99 4.62
N GLU A 9 9.72 16.12 4.70
CA GLU A 9 9.34 17.26 5.54
C GLU A 9 8.09 17.96 5.00
N TRP A 10 7.96 18.08 3.68
CA TRP A 10 6.82 18.71 3.03
C TRP A 10 5.50 17.93 3.21
N ARG A 11 5.53 16.59 3.09
CA ARG A 11 4.32 15.77 3.16
C ARG A 11 3.70 15.73 4.56
N TYR A 12 2.37 15.73 4.62
CA TYR A 12 1.60 15.40 5.83
C TYR A 12 0.37 14.54 5.46
N ALA A 13 -0.43 14.10 6.43
CA ALA A 13 -1.68 13.40 6.18
C ALA A 13 -2.80 14.41 5.89
N VAL A 14 -3.02 14.70 4.62
CA VAL A 14 -3.98 15.69 4.12
C VAL A 14 -5.40 15.32 4.52
N LYS A 15 -6.14 16.28 5.05
CA LYS A 15 -7.52 16.09 5.51
C LYS A 15 -8.57 16.64 4.55
N LYS A 16 -8.17 17.57 3.68
CA LYS A 16 -9.04 18.15 2.66
C LYS A 16 -8.31 18.20 1.32
N PHE A 17 -8.84 17.47 0.33
CA PHE A 17 -8.31 17.50 -1.03
C PHE A 17 -9.08 18.50 -1.89
N ASP A 18 -8.39 19.05 -2.89
CA ASP A 18 -9.00 19.82 -3.97
C ASP A 18 -9.61 18.87 -4.99
N SER A 19 -10.93 18.67 -4.90
CA SER A 19 -11.67 17.74 -5.76
C SER A 19 -11.72 18.16 -7.24
N SER A 20 -11.35 19.40 -7.56
CA SER A 20 -11.26 19.89 -8.93
C SER A 20 -9.99 19.44 -9.64
N LYS A 21 -8.96 19.02 -8.89
CA LYS A 21 -7.67 18.60 -9.41
C LYS A 21 -7.56 17.07 -9.53
N VAL A 22 -7.20 16.61 -10.71
CA VAL A 22 -6.99 15.20 -10.99
C VAL A 22 -5.50 14.93 -11.23
N ILE A 23 -5.00 13.81 -10.69
CA ILE A 23 -3.62 13.37 -10.89
C ILE A 23 -3.42 13.01 -12.38
N GLU A 24 -2.33 13.49 -12.95
CA GLU A 24 -1.91 13.15 -14.31
C GLU A 24 -1.57 11.67 -14.44
N ASP A 25 -1.93 11.06 -15.58
CA ASP A 25 -1.67 9.64 -15.86
C ASP A 25 -0.18 9.29 -15.74
N SER A 26 0.71 10.19 -16.12
CA SER A 26 2.17 10.03 -15.99
C SER A 26 2.62 9.79 -14.55
N LYS A 27 2.08 10.56 -13.60
CA LYS A 27 2.36 10.39 -12.16
C LYS A 27 1.71 9.11 -11.62
N LEU A 28 0.49 8.80 -12.07
CA LEU A 28 -0.19 7.57 -11.67
C LEU A 28 0.58 6.32 -12.13
N GLU A 29 1.15 6.34 -13.34
CA GLU A 29 2.03 5.25 -13.83
C GLU A 29 3.29 5.10 -12.98
N ARG A 30 3.86 6.20 -12.47
CA ARG A 30 5.01 6.13 -11.55
C ARG A 30 4.61 5.49 -10.21
N ILE A 31 3.45 5.83 -9.67
CA ILE A 31 2.87 5.20 -8.47
C ILE A 31 2.69 3.67 -8.69
N LYS A 32 2.11 3.26 -9.81
CA LYS A 32 1.93 1.83 -10.15
C LYS A 32 3.26 1.09 -10.21
N LYS A 33 4.26 1.68 -10.87
CA LYS A 33 5.61 1.10 -10.96
C LYS A 33 6.28 1.00 -9.59
N ALA A 34 6.16 2.03 -8.76
CA ALA A 34 6.72 2.04 -7.42
C ALA A 34 6.08 0.97 -6.52
N PHE A 35 4.76 0.79 -6.61
CA PHE A 35 4.07 -0.30 -5.93
C PHE A 35 4.62 -1.67 -6.34
N ASN A 36 4.70 -1.91 -7.65
CA ASN A 36 5.17 -3.19 -8.19
C ASN A 36 6.64 -3.49 -7.86
N LEU A 37 7.46 -2.44 -7.64
CA LEU A 37 8.88 -2.55 -7.28
C LEU A 37 9.11 -2.59 -5.76
N THR A 38 8.06 -2.51 -4.95
CA THR A 38 8.21 -2.63 -3.50
C THR A 38 8.76 -3.99 -3.12
N ALA A 39 9.83 -3.99 -2.33
CA ALA A 39 10.38 -5.22 -1.77
C ALA A 39 9.38 -5.83 -0.76
N THR A 40 9.19 -7.14 -0.83
CA THR A 40 8.39 -7.90 0.13
C THR A 40 9.18 -9.10 0.64
N SER A 41 8.82 -9.61 1.80
CA SER A 41 9.45 -10.79 2.39
C SER A 41 9.41 -11.97 1.40
N TYR A 42 10.54 -12.66 1.26
CA TYR A 42 10.77 -13.75 0.29
C TYR A 42 10.53 -13.37 -1.20
N GLY A 43 10.15 -12.13 -1.50
CA GLY A 43 9.74 -11.71 -2.83
C GLY A 43 8.34 -12.20 -3.25
N LEU A 44 7.58 -12.79 -2.35
CA LEU A 44 6.28 -13.42 -2.66
C LEU A 44 5.19 -12.43 -3.09
N GLN A 45 5.32 -11.14 -2.79
CA GLN A 45 4.37 -10.07 -3.16
C GLN A 45 2.88 -10.42 -2.86
N PRO A 46 2.52 -10.75 -1.61
CA PRO A 46 1.17 -11.18 -1.23
C PRO A 46 0.17 -10.04 -1.19
N ILE A 47 0.39 -9.01 -2.01
CA ILE A 47 -0.35 -7.75 -1.99
C ILE A 47 -0.81 -7.35 -3.38
N LYS A 48 -1.99 -6.74 -3.45
CA LYS A 48 -2.49 -6.05 -4.64
C LYS A 48 -2.94 -4.64 -4.29
N MET A 49 -2.88 -3.75 -5.25
CA MET A 49 -3.39 -2.39 -5.11
C MET A 49 -4.57 -2.19 -6.05
N VAL A 50 -5.73 -1.89 -5.48
CA VAL A 50 -6.89 -1.43 -6.24
C VAL A 50 -6.80 0.09 -6.35
N ILE A 51 -6.92 0.61 -7.57
CA ILE A 51 -6.97 2.05 -7.84
C ILE A 51 -8.40 2.42 -8.20
N LEU A 52 -9.03 3.23 -7.35
CA LEU A 52 -10.40 3.67 -7.52
C LEU A 52 -10.43 5.16 -7.91
N LYS A 53 -11.03 5.46 -9.08
CA LYS A 53 -11.24 6.82 -9.60
C LYS A 53 -12.74 7.17 -9.67
N ASN A 54 -13.62 6.17 -9.55
CA ASN A 54 -15.07 6.38 -9.64
C ASN A 54 -15.58 7.17 -8.43
N LYS A 55 -16.08 8.39 -8.67
CA LYS A 55 -16.52 9.32 -7.63
C LYS A 55 -17.73 8.83 -6.86
N GLU A 56 -18.68 8.20 -7.50
CA GLU A 56 -19.87 7.66 -6.85
C GLU A 56 -19.51 6.55 -5.84
N LEU A 57 -18.56 5.68 -6.19
CA LEU A 57 -18.05 4.67 -5.27
C LEU A 57 -17.22 5.30 -4.14
N GLN A 58 -16.42 6.34 -4.44
CA GLN A 58 -15.67 7.06 -3.41
C GLN A 58 -16.62 7.71 -2.38
N GLU A 59 -17.73 8.30 -2.83
CA GLU A 59 -18.76 8.88 -1.97
C GLU A 59 -19.42 7.82 -1.06
N GLN A 60 -19.78 6.65 -1.61
CA GLN A 60 -20.34 5.54 -0.83
C GLN A 60 -19.35 5.04 0.23
N LEU A 61 -18.03 5.04 -0.08
CA LEU A 61 -16.99 4.61 0.86
C LEU A 61 -16.79 5.56 2.04
N VAL A 62 -17.29 6.79 2.01
CA VAL A 62 -17.18 7.74 3.13
C VAL A 62 -17.85 7.19 4.39
N GLU A 63 -19.05 6.61 4.26
CA GLU A 63 -19.76 5.98 5.38
C GLU A 63 -18.90 4.87 6.01
N PHE A 64 -18.28 4.03 5.18
CA PHE A 64 -17.42 2.93 5.61
C PHE A 64 -16.02 3.37 6.03
N SER A 65 -15.76 4.66 6.00
CA SER A 65 -14.52 5.34 6.44
C SER A 65 -14.77 6.26 7.63
N PHE A 66 -15.78 5.98 8.44
CA PHE A 66 -16.16 6.78 9.61
C PHE A 66 -16.41 8.27 9.28
N GLY A 67 -17.00 8.55 8.12
CA GLY A 67 -17.31 9.91 7.67
C GLY A 67 -16.11 10.71 7.15
N GLN A 68 -14.96 10.08 6.95
CA GLN A 68 -13.74 10.76 6.51
C GLN A 68 -13.84 11.23 5.05
N GLN A 69 -14.04 12.55 4.87
CA GLN A 69 -14.33 13.16 3.56
C GLN A 69 -13.17 13.09 2.57
N GLN A 70 -11.93 12.93 3.02
CA GLN A 70 -10.78 12.77 2.15
C GLN A 70 -10.92 11.57 1.18
N VAL A 71 -11.74 10.57 1.53
CA VAL A 71 -12.04 9.42 0.67
C VAL A 71 -12.79 9.86 -0.60
N ALA A 72 -13.81 10.73 -0.48
CA ALA A 72 -14.56 11.27 -1.62
C ALA A 72 -13.79 12.34 -2.39
N GLN A 73 -13.08 13.22 -1.65
CA GLN A 73 -12.44 14.41 -2.23
C GLN A 73 -11.16 14.09 -3.00
N ALA A 74 -10.43 13.05 -2.63
CA ALA A 74 -9.17 12.67 -3.27
C ALA A 74 -9.35 12.38 -4.77
N SER A 75 -8.33 12.65 -5.55
CA SER A 75 -8.30 12.32 -6.98
C SER A 75 -8.49 10.82 -7.21
N HIS A 76 -7.75 10.01 -6.45
CA HIS A 76 -7.82 8.56 -6.49
C HIS A 76 -7.72 7.97 -5.07
N LEU A 77 -8.31 6.78 -4.88
CA LEU A 77 -8.03 5.95 -3.71
C LEU A 77 -7.13 4.79 -4.13
N LEU A 78 -6.04 4.61 -3.41
CA LEU A 78 -5.23 3.40 -3.49
C LEU A 78 -5.63 2.52 -2.31
N ILE A 79 -6.25 1.37 -2.61
CA ILE A 79 -6.69 0.41 -1.60
C ILE A 79 -5.72 -0.76 -1.65
N PHE A 80 -4.97 -0.94 -0.57
CA PHE A 80 -4.03 -2.04 -0.43
C PHE A 80 -4.79 -3.26 0.04
N CYS A 81 -4.67 -4.32 -0.72
CA CYS A 81 -5.30 -5.60 -0.45
C CYS A 81 -4.22 -6.67 -0.25
N ILE A 82 -4.53 -7.66 0.56
CA ILE A 82 -3.73 -8.88 0.69
C ILE A 82 -4.42 -10.04 -0.02
N GLU A 83 -3.62 -11.00 -0.50
CA GLU A 83 -4.12 -12.30 -0.95
C GLU A 83 -4.63 -13.08 0.26
N LYS A 84 -5.83 -13.66 0.15
CA LYS A 84 -6.42 -14.46 1.24
C LYS A 84 -5.76 -15.82 1.40
N ASN A 85 -5.30 -16.39 0.28
CA ASN A 85 -4.68 -17.70 0.24
C ASN A 85 -3.23 -17.59 -0.25
N ILE A 86 -2.30 -18.01 0.59
CA ILE A 86 -0.88 -18.10 0.27
C ILE A 86 -0.47 -19.54 0.56
N ASP A 87 -0.83 -20.40 -0.36
CA ASP A 87 -0.64 -21.85 -0.31
C ASP A 87 0.55 -22.30 -1.16
N ALA A 88 0.73 -23.62 -1.27
CA ALA A 88 1.79 -24.22 -2.06
C ALA A 88 1.71 -23.85 -3.55
N GLU A 89 0.50 -23.64 -4.10
CA GLU A 89 0.30 -23.24 -5.50
C GLU A 89 0.76 -21.80 -5.70
N TYR A 90 0.37 -20.90 -4.79
CA TYR A 90 0.81 -19.51 -4.79
C TYR A 90 2.35 -19.39 -4.75
N ILE A 91 2.98 -20.09 -3.80
CA ILE A 91 4.44 -20.12 -3.65
C ILE A 91 5.10 -20.70 -4.91
N SER A 92 4.60 -21.82 -5.43
CA SER A 92 5.13 -22.43 -6.65
C SER A 92 5.02 -21.50 -7.86
N GLY A 93 3.95 -20.74 -7.97
CA GLY A 93 3.77 -19.70 -9.00
C GLY A 93 4.87 -18.65 -8.97
N TYR A 94 5.28 -18.21 -7.77
CA TYR A 94 6.41 -17.28 -7.61
C TYR A 94 7.73 -17.90 -8.10
N PHE A 95 8.06 -19.14 -7.71
CA PHE A 95 9.30 -19.80 -8.15
C PHE A 95 9.33 -20.06 -9.66
N ASN A 96 8.17 -20.39 -10.27
CA ASN A 96 8.04 -20.47 -11.73
C ASN A 96 8.35 -19.12 -12.39
N LYS A 97 7.91 -18.01 -11.78
CA LYS A 97 8.24 -16.67 -12.26
C LYS A 97 9.75 -16.39 -12.15
N VAL A 98 10.37 -16.75 -11.01
CA VAL A 98 11.83 -16.60 -10.82
C VAL A 98 12.59 -17.38 -11.91
N LYS A 99 12.23 -18.65 -12.13
CA LYS A 99 12.81 -19.49 -13.19
C LYS A 99 12.71 -18.84 -14.56
N LYS A 100 11.51 -18.35 -14.90
CA LYS A 100 11.25 -17.70 -16.20
C LYS A 100 12.08 -16.43 -16.39
N VAL A 101 12.24 -15.61 -15.34
CA VAL A 101 12.91 -14.31 -15.44
C VAL A 101 14.43 -14.42 -15.37
N ARG A 102 14.94 -15.32 -14.51
CA ARG A 102 16.39 -15.43 -14.22
C ARG A 102 17.08 -16.60 -14.91
N GLY A 103 16.33 -17.55 -15.46
CA GLY A 103 16.89 -18.79 -16.00
C GLY A 103 17.46 -19.73 -14.92
N THR A 104 17.10 -19.55 -13.66
CA THR A 104 17.61 -20.35 -12.54
C THR A 104 17.08 -21.78 -12.63
N SER A 105 17.95 -22.78 -12.42
CA SER A 105 17.59 -24.20 -12.49
C SER A 105 16.71 -24.64 -11.31
N ASP A 106 15.92 -25.68 -11.51
CA ASP A 106 15.06 -26.27 -10.47
C ASP A 106 15.90 -26.78 -9.29
N SER A 107 17.06 -27.39 -9.54
CA SER A 107 17.95 -27.86 -8.49
C SER A 107 18.41 -26.78 -7.49
N VAL A 108 18.41 -25.50 -7.92
CA VAL A 108 18.72 -24.36 -7.06
C VAL A 108 17.47 -23.84 -6.36
N LEU A 109 16.32 -23.87 -7.04
CA LEU A 109 15.08 -23.25 -6.53
C LEU A 109 14.27 -24.18 -5.62
N GLU A 110 14.24 -25.49 -5.90
CA GLU A 110 13.40 -26.45 -5.18
C GLU A 110 13.66 -26.50 -3.67
N PRO A 111 14.91 -26.54 -3.17
CA PRO A 111 15.13 -26.62 -1.73
C PRO A 111 14.52 -25.43 -0.97
N PHE A 112 14.60 -24.22 -1.55
CA PHE A 112 14.02 -23.03 -0.94
C PHE A 112 12.49 -22.97 -1.09
N LYS A 113 11.97 -23.36 -2.25
CA LYS A 113 10.53 -23.48 -2.48
C LYS A 113 9.90 -24.44 -1.46
N ASP A 114 10.48 -25.63 -1.29
CA ASP A 114 9.95 -26.67 -0.42
C ASP A 114 10.02 -26.24 1.06
N ALA A 115 11.08 -25.53 1.45
CA ALA A 115 11.20 -24.94 2.78
C ALA A 115 10.10 -23.93 3.04
N LEU A 116 9.81 -23.01 2.09
CA LEU A 116 8.73 -22.03 2.22
C LEU A 116 7.35 -22.69 2.25
N VAL A 117 7.10 -23.66 1.38
CA VAL A 117 5.83 -24.42 1.39
C VAL A 117 5.64 -25.08 2.76
N SER A 118 6.69 -25.71 3.30
CA SER A 118 6.65 -26.33 4.64
C SER A 118 6.45 -25.31 5.75
N GLU A 119 7.04 -24.12 5.66
CA GLU A 119 6.86 -23.05 6.65
C GLU A 119 5.43 -22.54 6.64
N PHE A 120 4.92 -22.15 5.46
CA PHE A 120 3.57 -21.61 5.34
C PHE A 120 2.47 -22.63 5.64
N SER A 121 2.70 -23.91 5.40
CA SER A 121 1.74 -24.96 5.77
C SER A 121 1.54 -25.16 7.28
N LYS A 122 2.44 -24.60 8.10
CA LYS A 122 2.36 -24.65 9.57
C LYS A 122 1.73 -23.40 10.18
N MET A 123 1.62 -22.33 9.40
CA MET A 123 1.00 -21.08 9.82
C MET A 123 -0.52 -21.19 9.76
N ASP A 124 -1.19 -20.63 10.77
CA ASP A 124 -2.63 -20.47 10.68
C ASP A 124 -3.03 -19.28 9.78
N ALA A 125 -4.33 -19.18 9.48
CA ALA A 125 -4.84 -18.15 8.58
C ALA A 125 -4.59 -16.72 9.10
N ASN A 126 -4.59 -16.51 10.43
CA ASN A 126 -4.34 -15.19 11.03
C ASN A 126 -2.85 -14.82 10.93
N GLU A 127 -1.96 -15.78 11.13
CA GLU A 127 -0.51 -15.58 10.97
C GLU A 127 -0.16 -15.21 9.53
N ILE A 128 -0.73 -15.92 8.54
CA ILE A 128 -0.54 -15.61 7.11
C ILE A 128 -1.11 -14.23 6.79
N GLN A 129 -2.30 -13.91 7.27
CA GLN A 129 -2.92 -12.60 7.07
C GLN A 129 -2.08 -11.47 7.68
N GLN A 130 -1.60 -11.65 8.91
CA GLN A 130 -0.74 -10.66 9.56
C GLN A 130 0.57 -10.46 8.81
N TRP A 131 1.21 -11.55 8.38
CA TRP A 131 2.42 -11.51 7.58
C TRP A 131 2.19 -10.76 6.26
N ALA A 132 1.11 -11.05 5.53
CA ALA A 132 0.76 -10.36 4.29
C ALA A 132 0.43 -8.88 4.54
N THR A 133 -0.27 -8.56 5.63
CA THR A 133 -0.58 -7.18 6.03
C THR A 133 0.70 -6.37 6.28
N ASN A 134 1.74 -6.94 6.90
CA ASN A 134 3.02 -6.27 7.09
C ASN A 134 3.66 -5.88 5.74
N GLN A 135 3.46 -6.68 4.68
CA GLN A 135 3.95 -6.33 3.34
C GLN A 135 3.15 -5.16 2.73
N ALA A 136 1.86 -5.05 3.03
CA ALA A 136 1.05 -3.90 2.62
C ALA A 136 1.53 -2.60 3.29
N TYR A 137 1.93 -2.64 4.57
CA TYR A 137 2.54 -1.49 5.26
C TYR A 137 3.87 -1.06 4.63
N LEU A 138 4.72 -2.02 4.22
CA LEU A 138 5.96 -1.71 3.48
C LEU A 138 5.62 -0.97 2.17
N ALA A 139 4.63 -1.46 1.43
CA ALA A 139 4.21 -0.83 0.17
C ALA A 139 3.61 0.56 0.42
N MET A 140 2.79 0.75 1.46
CA MET A 140 2.26 2.06 1.81
C MET A 140 3.38 3.03 2.18
N GLY A 141 4.34 2.63 3.00
CA GLY A 141 5.49 3.47 3.37
C GLY A 141 6.31 3.90 2.14
N ASN A 142 6.55 2.97 1.20
CA ASN A 142 7.19 3.28 -0.07
C ASN A 142 6.37 4.30 -0.87
N LEU A 143 5.06 4.07 -1.05
CA LEU A 143 4.22 4.98 -1.82
C LEU A 143 4.04 6.34 -1.17
N LEU A 144 4.05 6.47 0.15
CA LEU A 144 4.07 7.76 0.84
C LEU A 144 5.31 8.59 0.45
N THR A 145 6.45 7.94 0.32
CA THR A 145 7.69 8.59 -0.13
C THR A 145 7.60 8.98 -1.60
N ILE A 146 7.13 8.08 -2.46
CA ILE A 146 6.97 8.36 -3.89
C ILE A 146 5.94 9.47 -4.14
N CYS A 147 4.81 9.47 -3.43
CA CYS A 147 3.84 10.58 -3.52
C CYS A 147 4.52 11.91 -3.17
N ALA A 148 5.33 11.96 -2.11
CA ALA A 148 6.04 13.17 -1.72
C ALA A 148 7.00 13.66 -2.82
N THR A 149 7.81 12.77 -3.40
CA THR A 149 8.75 13.13 -4.49
C THR A 149 8.05 13.57 -5.78
N GLU A 150 6.82 13.08 -6.03
CA GLU A 150 5.97 13.50 -7.15
C GLU A 150 5.14 14.75 -6.83
N GLN A 151 5.30 15.34 -5.64
CA GLN A 151 4.48 16.46 -5.15
C GLN A 151 2.99 16.12 -5.19
N LEU A 152 2.65 14.90 -4.79
CA LEU A 152 1.30 14.42 -4.58
C LEU A 152 1.01 14.33 -3.09
N ASP A 153 -0.12 14.85 -2.72
CA ASP A 153 -0.63 14.74 -1.36
C ASP A 153 -1.25 13.37 -1.11
N ALA A 154 -1.10 12.89 0.11
CA ALA A 154 -1.58 11.58 0.50
C ALA A 154 -2.05 11.56 1.97
N CYS A 155 -3.05 10.72 2.26
CA CYS A 155 -3.52 10.49 3.63
C CYS A 155 -3.55 8.97 3.92
N PRO A 156 -2.57 8.40 4.63
CA PRO A 156 -2.63 6.99 5.02
C PRO A 156 -3.75 6.76 6.03
N MET A 157 -4.57 5.74 5.80
CA MET A 157 -5.74 5.42 6.60
C MET A 157 -5.80 3.95 6.98
N GLU A 158 -5.99 3.70 8.28
CA GLU A 158 -6.39 2.42 8.86
C GLU A 158 -7.87 2.45 9.30
N GLY A 159 -8.41 3.67 9.50
CA GLY A 159 -9.76 3.91 9.97
C GLY A 159 -10.80 3.74 8.86
N PHE A 160 -11.16 2.49 8.55
CA PHE A 160 -12.25 2.12 7.66
C PHE A 160 -12.80 0.73 8.04
N LEU A 161 -13.88 0.29 7.43
CA LEU A 161 -14.51 -1.01 7.61
C LEU A 161 -14.11 -1.93 6.44
N PRO A 162 -13.09 -2.81 6.59
CA PRO A 162 -12.58 -3.64 5.50
C PRO A 162 -13.66 -4.51 4.85
N ASP A 163 -14.51 -5.15 5.63
CA ASP A 163 -15.56 -6.05 5.12
C ASP A 163 -16.55 -5.31 4.20
N ARG A 164 -16.86 -4.03 4.52
CA ARG A 164 -17.74 -3.19 3.70
C ARG A 164 -17.07 -2.73 2.41
N TYR A 165 -15.77 -2.43 2.46
CA TYR A 165 -14.96 -2.15 1.27
C TYR A 165 -14.88 -3.37 0.36
N ASP A 166 -14.63 -4.55 0.94
CA ASP A 166 -14.51 -5.81 0.21
C ASP A 166 -15.84 -6.19 -0.47
N GLU A 167 -16.97 -5.94 0.20
CA GLU A 167 -18.32 -6.15 -0.35
C GLU A 167 -18.59 -5.19 -1.52
N LEU A 168 -18.48 -3.87 -1.30
CA LEU A 168 -18.79 -2.85 -2.30
C LEU A 168 -17.93 -2.98 -3.56
N LEU A 169 -16.65 -3.32 -3.38
CA LEU A 169 -15.68 -3.44 -4.49
C LEU A 169 -15.54 -4.87 -5.04
N ASN A 170 -16.35 -5.80 -4.53
CA ASN A 170 -16.34 -7.22 -4.90
C ASN A 170 -14.93 -7.84 -4.81
N LEU A 171 -14.18 -7.54 -3.75
CA LEU A 171 -12.82 -8.04 -3.56
C LEU A 171 -12.80 -9.50 -3.14
N ASN A 172 -13.82 -9.95 -2.44
CA ASN A 172 -13.97 -11.34 -1.99
C ASN A 172 -13.95 -12.33 -3.16
N SER A 173 -14.62 -12.00 -4.28
CA SER A 173 -14.63 -12.83 -5.49
C SER A 173 -13.26 -12.91 -6.17
N LYS A 174 -12.34 -12.01 -5.82
CA LYS A 174 -10.96 -11.96 -6.35
C LYS A 174 -9.94 -12.59 -5.38
N GLY A 175 -10.41 -13.20 -4.28
CA GLY A 175 -9.53 -13.75 -3.25
C GLY A 175 -8.74 -12.69 -2.47
N LEU A 176 -9.25 -11.44 -2.43
CA LEU A 176 -8.57 -10.31 -1.80
C LEU A 176 -9.29 -9.84 -0.54
N ARG A 177 -8.53 -9.21 0.36
CA ARG A 177 -9.00 -8.49 1.53
C ARG A 177 -8.32 -7.12 1.60
N SER A 178 -9.09 -6.06 1.75
CA SER A 178 -8.56 -4.71 1.98
C SER A 178 -7.97 -4.58 3.39
N VAL A 179 -6.83 -3.90 3.52
CA VAL A 179 -6.13 -3.73 4.80
C VAL A 179 -5.71 -2.28 5.08
N LEU A 180 -5.48 -1.47 4.04
CA LEU A 180 -5.09 -0.08 4.16
C LEU A 180 -5.68 0.74 3.02
N VAL A 181 -5.93 2.02 3.25
CA VAL A 181 -6.42 2.96 2.23
C VAL A 181 -5.50 4.18 2.17
N LEU A 182 -5.18 4.64 0.97
CA LEU A 182 -4.37 5.83 0.72
C LEU A 182 -5.07 6.73 -0.30
N PRO A 183 -5.91 7.67 0.13
CA PRO A 183 -6.35 8.77 -0.70
C PRO A 183 -5.15 9.56 -1.20
N ILE A 184 -5.10 9.86 -2.50
CA ILE A 184 -4.06 10.65 -3.14
C ILE A 184 -4.65 11.74 -4.04
N GLY A 185 -3.97 12.88 -4.11
CA GLY A 185 -4.45 14.03 -4.88
C GLY A 185 -3.61 15.27 -4.63
N TYR A 186 -4.26 16.41 -4.58
CA TYR A 186 -3.67 17.69 -4.25
C TYR A 186 -4.45 18.31 -3.08
N ARG A 187 -3.75 18.88 -2.09
CA ARG A 187 -4.39 19.51 -0.94
C ARG A 187 -5.24 20.71 -1.36
N ALA A 188 -6.35 20.94 -0.67
CA ALA A 188 -7.09 22.18 -0.79
C ALA A 188 -6.33 23.32 -0.09
N GLU A 189 -6.50 24.56 -0.56
CA GLU A 189 -5.83 25.74 0.01
C GLU A 189 -6.23 26.00 1.47
N ASP A 190 -7.46 25.60 1.82
CA ASP A 190 -8.04 25.73 3.16
C ASP A 190 -7.93 24.46 4.02
N ASP A 191 -7.04 23.52 3.68
CA ASP A 191 -6.74 22.40 4.58
C ASP A 191 -6.08 22.95 5.85
N MET A 192 -6.80 22.85 6.97
CA MET A 192 -6.39 23.39 8.27
C MET A 192 -5.07 22.82 8.80
N PHE A 193 -4.62 21.67 8.28
CA PHE A 193 -3.37 21.02 8.70
C PHE A 193 -2.15 21.45 7.89
N SER A 194 -2.34 22.16 6.78
CA SER A 194 -1.27 22.54 5.86
C SER A 194 -0.20 23.44 6.50
N GLY A 195 -0.59 24.29 7.45
CA GLY A 195 0.30 25.20 8.16
C GLY A 195 0.91 24.65 9.46
N LEU A 196 0.56 23.42 9.85
CA LEU A 196 1.01 22.87 11.12
C LEU A 196 2.42 22.29 11.01
N LYS A 197 3.25 22.57 12.02
CA LYS A 197 4.58 21.96 12.13
C LYS A 197 4.48 20.46 12.35
N LYS A 198 5.34 19.73 11.68
CA LYS A 198 5.46 18.28 11.84
C LYS A 198 6.01 17.95 13.22
N VAL A 199 5.30 17.07 13.96
CA VAL A 199 5.74 16.58 15.25
C VAL A 199 6.36 15.19 15.09
N ARG A 200 7.57 15.02 15.57
CA ARG A 200 8.30 13.74 15.67
C ARG A 200 9.06 13.72 17.00
N ARG A 201 9.37 12.53 17.44
CA ARG A 201 10.34 12.36 18.56
C ARG A 201 11.71 12.85 18.11
N ASP A 202 12.52 13.33 19.04
CA ASP A 202 13.92 13.65 18.77
C ASP A 202 14.68 12.39 18.32
N MET A 203 15.70 12.59 17.47
CA MET A 203 16.42 11.46 16.86
C MET A 203 17.07 10.58 17.93
N GLU A 204 17.61 11.16 18.98
CA GLU A 204 18.22 10.45 20.12
C GLU A 204 17.24 9.55 20.90
N ASN A 205 15.93 9.89 20.86
CA ASN A 205 14.86 9.10 21.48
C ASN A 205 14.27 8.03 20.53
N SER A 206 14.70 8.03 19.27
CA SER A 206 14.17 7.13 18.23
C SER A 206 15.24 6.22 17.66
N ILE A 207 16.53 6.57 17.81
CA ILE A 207 17.65 5.85 17.22
C ILE A 207 18.63 5.48 18.35
N ILE A 208 18.95 4.20 18.45
CA ILE A 208 19.96 3.68 19.38
C ILE A 208 21.19 3.32 18.54
N TYR A 209 22.32 3.91 18.89
CA TYR A 209 23.60 3.60 18.28
C TYR A 209 24.40 2.65 19.19
N ILE A 210 24.77 1.48 18.67
CA ILE A 210 25.62 0.51 19.38
C ILE A 210 26.94 0.43 18.62
N SER A 211 28.02 0.83 19.30
CA SER A 211 29.40 0.81 18.77
C SER A 211 30.17 -0.42 19.23
#